data_f5533d37240b83a97f4fb0089e27b2c8
#
_entry.id   f5533d37240b83a97f4fb0089e27b2c8
#
_cell.length_a   1.000
_cell.length_b   1.000
_cell.length_c   1.000
_cell.angle_alpha   90.00
_cell.angle_beta   90.00
_cell.angle_gamma   90.00
#
_symmetry.space_group_name_H-M   'P 1'
#
loop_
_entity.id
_entity.type
_entity.pdbx_description
1 polymer ?
#
loop_
_entity_poly.entity_id
_entity_poly.type
_entity_poly.pdbx_seq_one_letter_code
_entity_poly.pdbx_strand_id
1 'polypeptide(L)'
;MITRRTFIKKSMIGTAGLTLGGLTFSKESYARITGANDKIRVGIVGFSDRSRYSLIPSFQASAEELGFEIVAVSDLWSLRRVEAEKFFSEKYGQKIKTFRNNEELYDARICDTVIIATADYQHALHCVE
;
A
#
# COMPACT_ATOMS: atom_id res chain seq x y z
N MET A 1 8.54 -25.73 25.04
CA MET A 1 7.73 -24.66 24.45
C MET A 1 8.06 -24.60 22.96
N ILE A 2 7.11 -24.88 22.08
CA ILE A 2 7.32 -24.84 20.62
C ILE A 2 7.17 -23.39 20.19
N THR A 3 8.23 -22.80 19.67
CA THR A 3 8.17 -21.42 19.14
C THR A 3 7.42 -21.40 17.80
N ARG A 4 6.77 -20.27 17.44
CA ARG A 4 6.07 -20.09 16.16
C ARG A 4 6.96 -20.47 14.95
N ARG A 5 8.25 -20.17 15.02
CA ARG A 5 9.23 -20.48 13.97
C ARG A 5 9.46 -22.00 13.81
N THR A 6 9.43 -22.76 14.90
CA THR A 6 9.58 -24.21 14.88
C THR A 6 8.32 -24.91 14.36
N PHE A 7 7.14 -24.34 14.65
CA PHE A 7 5.86 -24.82 14.12
C PHE A 7 5.79 -24.68 12.60
N ILE A 8 6.13 -23.51 12.07
CA ILE A 8 6.13 -23.24 10.61
C ILE A 8 7.12 -24.17 9.88
N LYS A 9 8.35 -24.35 10.41
CA LYS A 9 9.33 -25.26 9.80
C LYS A 9 8.85 -26.74 9.80
N LYS A 10 8.19 -27.19 10.85
CA LYS A 10 7.66 -28.56 10.92
C LYS A 10 6.45 -28.77 10.01
N SER A 11 5.61 -27.76 9.82
CA SER A 11 4.48 -27.82 8.88
C SER A 11 4.92 -27.90 7.42
N MET A 12 6.05 -27.28 7.06
CA MET A 12 6.59 -27.35 5.70
C MET A 12 7.21 -28.70 5.32
N ILE A 13 7.68 -29.50 6.30
CA ILE A 13 8.30 -30.80 6.04
C ILE A 13 7.25 -31.93 5.91
N GLY A 14 6.02 -31.70 6.37
CA GLY A 14 4.94 -32.69 6.35
C GLY A 14 4.11 -32.80 5.09
N THR A 15 4.30 -31.90 4.10
CA THR A 15 3.45 -31.81 2.90
C THR A 15 4.08 -32.30 1.60
N ALA A 16 5.12 -33.10 1.67
CA ALA A 16 5.71 -33.75 0.47
C ALA A 16 4.91 -34.99 -0.01
N GLY A 17 3.61 -35.09 0.28
CA GLY A 17 2.89 -36.33 -0.04
C GLY A 17 1.40 -36.26 -0.30
N LEU A 18 0.77 -35.12 -0.47
CA LEU A 18 -0.66 -35.04 -0.83
C LEU A 18 -0.92 -34.11 -2.00
N THR A 19 -0.76 -34.66 -3.21
CA THR A 19 -1.40 -34.13 -4.42
C THR A 19 -2.91 -34.40 -4.34
N LEU A 20 -3.62 -33.57 -3.62
CA LEU A 20 -5.07 -33.50 -3.67
C LEU A 20 -5.48 -32.16 -4.30
N GLY A 21 -5.92 -32.26 -5.56
CA GLY A 21 -6.88 -31.39 -6.21
C GLY A 21 -6.75 -29.89 -6.01
N GLY A 22 -6.02 -29.21 -6.89
CA GLY A 22 -6.50 -27.94 -7.42
C GLY A 22 -6.48 -26.69 -6.55
N LEU A 23 -5.80 -26.62 -5.42
CA LEU A 23 -5.59 -25.37 -4.68
C LEU A 23 -4.21 -24.78 -5.04
N THR A 24 -4.07 -24.33 -6.26
CA THR A 24 -2.96 -23.44 -6.62
C THR A 24 -3.26 -22.08 -5.99
N PHE A 25 -2.69 -21.82 -4.83
CA PHE A 25 -2.65 -20.47 -4.31
C PHE A 25 -1.87 -19.61 -5.32
N SER A 26 -2.53 -18.60 -5.89
CA SER A 26 -1.88 -17.70 -6.83
C SER A 26 -0.74 -16.95 -6.12
N LYS A 27 0.27 -16.50 -6.87
CA LYS A 27 1.34 -15.64 -6.31
C LYS A 27 0.78 -14.44 -5.56
N GLU A 28 -0.39 -13.97 -5.96
CA GLU A 28 -1.13 -12.87 -5.32
C GLU A 28 -1.69 -13.26 -3.95
N SER A 29 -2.06 -14.52 -3.72
CA SER A 29 -2.50 -15.02 -2.40
C SER A 29 -1.33 -15.07 -1.41
N TYR A 30 -0.13 -15.45 -1.86
CA TYR A 30 1.07 -15.41 -1.03
C TYR A 30 1.53 -13.99 -0.71
N ALA A 31 1.36 -13.05 -1.65
CA ALA A 31 1.67 -11.64 -1.44
C ALA A 31 0.76 -10.96 -0.38
N ARG A 32 -0.35 -11.59 0.01
CA ARG A 32 -1.27 -11.10 1.05
C ARG A 32 -1.02 -11.72 2.44
N ILE A 33 -0.12 -12.69 2.56
CA ILE A 33 0.30 -13.19 3.86
C ILE A 33 1.30 -12.18 4.40
N THR A 34 0.84 -11.26 5.22
CA THR A 34 1.70 -10.27 5.89
C THR A 34 2.78 -11.01 6.69
N GLY A 35 3.99 -11.05 6.15
CA GLY A 35 5.19 -11.49 6.86
C GLY A 35 5.71 -10.36 7.74
N ALA A 36 6.59 -10.67 8.69
CA ALA A 36 7.20 -9.69 9.59
C ALA A 36 8.05 -8.60 8.87
N ASN A 37 8.22 -8.72 7.55
CA ASN A 37 8.98 -7.80 6.71
C ASN A 37 8.12 -7.07 5.67
N ASP A 38 6.79 -7.29 5.65
CA ASP A 38 5.92 -6.65 4.67
C ASP A 38 5.55 -5.26 5.16
N LYS A 39 5.82 -4.27 4.35
CA LYS A 39 5.42 -2.89 4.61
C LYS A 39 3.92 -2.72 4.34
N ILE A 40 3.25 -1.93 5.16
CA ILE A 40 1.88 -1.48 4.91
C ILE A 40 1.91 -0.55 3.70
N ARG A 41 1.14 -0.88 2.68
CA ARG A 41 1.06 -0.08 1.44
C ARG A 41 0.02 1.02 1.61
N VAL A 42 0.45 2.26 1.45
CA VAL A 42 -0.37 3.45 1.69
C VAL A 42 -0.69 4.13 0.36
N GLY A 43 -1.97 4.42 0.12
CA GLY A 43 -2.44 5.30 -0.93
C GLY A 43 -2.66 6.72 -0.42
N ILE A 44 -2.53 7.73 -1.26
CA ILE A 44 -2.88 9.12 -0.94
C ILE A 44 -4.03 9.56 -1.82
N VAL A 45 -5.08 10.06 -1.20
CA VAL A 45 -6.24 10.65 -1.86
C VAL A 45 -6.13 12.17 -1.79
N GLY A 46 -5.80 12.79 -2.93
CA GLY A 46 -5.55 14.22 -3.08
C GLY A 46 -4.09 14.61 -2.90
N PHE A 47 -3.44 15.07 -3.97
CA PHE A 47 -2.08 15.59 -3.96
C PHE A 47 -2.07 17.10 -3.82
N SER A 48 -2.59 17.59 -2.69
CA SER A 48 -2.62 19.01 -2.34
C SER A 48 -1.25 19.54 -1.89
N ASP A 49 -1.10 20.85 -1.81
CA ASP A 49 0.11 21.47 -1.27
C ASP A 49 0.36 21.06 0.18
N ARG A 50 -0.69 20.91 0.99
CA ARG A 50 -0.58 20.37 2.35
C ARG A 50 -0.06 18.93 2.34
N SER A 51 -0.57 18.09 1.46
CA SER A 51 -0.08 16.73 1.27
C SER A 51 1.42 16.74 0.92
N ARG A 52 1.81 17.54 -0.06
CA ARG A 52 3.16 17.61 -0.61
C ARG A 52 4.20 18.15 0.37
N TYR A 53 3.88 19.24 1.08
CA TYR A 53 4.85 19.97 1.90
C TYR A 53 4.80 19.61 3.38
N SER A 54 3.75 19.01 3.87
CA SER A 54 3.57 18.67 5.29
C SER A 54 3.35 17.19 5.53
N LEU A 55 2.28 16.61 5.02
CA LEU A 55 1.90 15.24 5.36
C LEU A 55 2.90 14.20 4.85
N ILE A 56 3.22 14.21 3.55
CA ILE A 56 4.12 13.22 2.95
C ILE A 56 5.52 13.26 3.58
N PRO A 57 6.17 14.43 3.75
CA PRO A 57 7.46 14.47 4.42
C PRO A 57 7.44 13.93 5.85
N SER A 58 6.40 14.24 6.63
CA SER A 58 6.24 13.73 7.99
C SER A 58 6.05 12.21 8.02
N PHE A 59 5.24 11.66 7.12
CA PHE A 59 5.06 10.22 7.00
C PHE A 59 6.32 9.52 6.54
N GLN A 60 7.00 10.05 5.54
CA GLN A 60 8.24 9.45 5.02
C GLN A 60 9.37 9.44 6.05
N ALA A 61 9.43 10.43 6.94
CA ALA A 61 10.42 10.45 8.02
C ALA A 61 10.30 9.25 8.98
N SER A 62 9.09 8.70 9.15
CA SER A 62 8.81 7.56 10.02
C SER A 62 8.50 6.26 9.26
N ALA A 63 8.60 6.27 7.94
CA ALA A 63 8.15 5.16 7.09
C ALA A 63 8.91 3.86 7.36
N GLU A 64 10.22 3.95 7.59
CA GLU A 64 11.07 2.80 7.84
C GLU A 64 10.83 2.22 9.24
N GLU A 65 10.72 3.07 10.25
CA GLU A 65 10.44 2.68 11.63
C GLU A 65 9.05 2.03 11.78
N LEU A 66 8.04 2.62 11.13
CA LEU A 66 6.65 2.16 11.22
C LEU A 66 6.30 1.07 10.20
N GLY A 67 7.20 0.74 9.28
CA GLY A 67 7.02 -0.34 8.34
C GLY A 67 5.93 -0.08 7.30
N PHE A 68 5.88 1.13 6.72
CA PHE A 68 4.96 1.42 5.62
C PHE A 68 5.66 2.04 4.41
N GLU A 69 4.97 2.04 3.27
CA GLU A 69 5.43 2.70 2.04
C GLU A 69 4.26 3.33 1.29
N ILE A 70 4.49 4.49 0.69
CA ILE A 70 3.51 5.14 -0.17
C ILE A 70 3.64 4.56 -1.57
N VAL A 71 2.58 3.93 -2.08
CA VAL A 71 2.60 3.20 -3.37
C VAL A 71 1.75 3.86 -4.44
N ALA A 72 0.81 4.72 -4.06
CA ALA A 72 -0.14 5.32 -4.99
C ALA A 72 -0.63 6.70 -4.57
N VAL A 73 -1.06 7.47 -5.56
CA VAL A 73 -1.75 8.76 -5.40
C VAL A 73 -2.97 8.80 -6.30
N SER A 74 -4.12 9.22 -5.80
CA SER A 74 -5.27 9.59 -6.62
C SER A 74 -5.51 11.10 -6.57
N ASP A 75 -5.76 11.70 -7.73
CA ASP A 75 -6.13 13.11 -7.85
C ASP A 75 -6.92 13.34 -9.14
N LEU A 76 -8.01 14.08 -9.07
CA LEU A 76 -8.84 14.40 -10.24
C LEU A 76 -8.07 15.21 -11.28
N TRP A 77 -7.16 16.06 -10.84
CA TRP A 77 -6.40 16.94 -11.71
C TRP A 77 -5.16 16.24 -12.28
N SER A 78 -5.12 16.08 -13.60
CA SER A 78 -4.03 15.38 -14.29
C SER A 78 -2.64 15.98 -14.02
N LEU A 79 -2.56 17.31 -13.90
CA LEU A 79 -1.32 17.99 -13.56
C LEU A 79 -0.78 17.54 -12.19
N ARG A 80 -1.64 17.44 -11.19
CA ARG A 80 -1.26 16.98 -9.84
C ARG A 80 -0.76 15.53 -9.85
N ARG A 81 -1.32 14.68 -10.69
CA ARG A 81 -0.83 13.29 -10.84
C ARG A 81 0.60 13.25 -11.40
N VAL A 82 0.88 14.05 -12.45
CA VAL A 82 2.24 14.17 -13.02
C VAL A 82 3.21 14.75 -11.99
N GLU A 83 2.79 15.79 -11.27
CA GLU A 83 3.60 16.37 -10.19
C GLU A 83 3.89 15.36 -9.07
N ALA A 84 2.93 14.50 -8.73
CA ALA A 84 3.12 13.46 -7.72
C ALA A 84 4.17 12.43 -8.16
N GLU A 85 4.08 11.91 -9.38
CA GLU A 85 5.08 10.98 -9.93
C GLU A 85 6.49 11.57 -9.89
N LYS A 86 6.62 12.81 -10.35
CA LYS A 86 7.88 13.54 -10.35
C LYS A 86 8.41 13.76 -8.92
N PHE A 87 7.56 14.22 -8.01
CA PHE A 87 7.90 14.46 -6.62
C PHE A 87 8.44 13.22 -5.91
N PHE A 88 7.76 12.08 -6.05
CA PHE A 88 8.19 10.84 -5.42
C PHE A 88 9.47 10.29 -6.06
N SER A 89 9.59 10.37 -7.38
CA SER A 89 10.78 9.93 -8.10
C SER A 89 12.01 10.75 -7.74
N GLU A 90 11.90 12.09 -7.74
CA GLU A 90 13.04 12.97 -7.49
C GLU A 90 13.45 13.04 -6.03
N LYS A 91 12.48 13.08 -5.11
CA LYS A 91 12.75 13.31 -3.70
C LYS A 91 13.03 12.02 -2.91
N TYR A 92 12.36 10.93 -3.28
CA TYR A 92 12.44 9.67 -2.53
C TYR A 92 12.94 8.49 -3.36
N GLY A 93 13.21 8.68 -4.65
CA GLY A 93 13.60 7.59 -5.55
C GLY A 93 12.52 6.51 -5.70
N GLN A 94 11.27 6.82 -5.37
CA GLN A 94 10.14 5.90 -5.38
C GLN A 94 9.30 6.06 -6.64
N LYS A 95 8.92 4.94 -7.24
CA LYS A 95 7.97 4.92 -8.34
C LYS A 95 6.59 4.59 -7.80
N ILE A 96 5.68 5.56 -7.87
CA ILE A 96 4.28 5.39 -7.44
C ILE A 96 3.36 5.20 -8.64
N LYS A 97 2.16 4.66 -8.39
CA LYS A 97 1.06 4.65 -9.37
C LYS A 97 0.14 5.84 -9.14
N THR A 98 -0.39 6.39 -10.23
CA THR A 98 -1.36 7.50 -10.14
C THR A 98 -2.71 7.07 -10.70
N PHE A 99 -3.78 7.54 -10.07
CA PHE A 99 -5.17 7.26 -10.41
C PHE A 99 -5.95 8.55 -10.55
N ARG A 100 -6.97 8.51 -11.41
CA ARG A 100 -7.80 9.68 -11.67
C ARG A 100 -8.76 10.00 -10.53
N ASN A 101 -9.26 8.97 -9.86
CA ASN A 101 -10.22 9.08 -8.76
C ASN A 101 -9.98 7.99 -7.71
N ASN A 102 -10.75 8.03 -6.63
CA ASN A 102 -10.61 7.08 -5.53
C ASN A 102 -11.10 5.69 -5.91
N GLU A 103 -12.17 5.60 -6.69
CA GLU A 103 -12.72 4.33 -7.15
C GLU A 103 -11.67 3.53 -7.91
N GLU A 104 -10.96 4.15 -8.88
CA GLU A 104 -9.87 3.50 -9.60
C GLU A 104 -8.73 3.04 -8.65
N LEU A 105 -8.39 3.87 -7.64
CA LEU A 105 -7.38 3.52 -6.65
C LEU A 105 -7.81 2.31 -5.80
N TYR A 106 -9.06 2.30 -5.33
CA TYR A 106 -9.58 1.23 -4.46
C TYR A 106 -9.77 -0.07 -5.24
N ASP A 107 -10.28 -0.01 -6.46
CA ASP A 107 -10.44 -1.17 -7.34
C ASP A 107 -9.11 -1.83 -7.72
N ALA A 108 -8.04 -1.03 -7.80
CA ALA A 108 -6.71 -1.54 -8.08
C ALA A 108 -6.14 -2.43 -6.97
N ARG A 109 -6.66 -2.37 -5.74
CA ARG A 109 -6.30 -3.19 -4.56
C ARG A 109 -4.79 -3.26 -4.31
N ILE A 110 -4.08 -2.17 -4.58
CA ILE A 110 -2.62 -2.09 -4.43
C ILE A 110 -2.18 -1.46 -3.11
N CYS A 111 -3.09 -0.86 -2.36
CA CYS A 111 -2.85 -0.31 -1.04
C CYS A 111 -3.71 -1.00 0.03
N ASP A 112 -3.21 -1.00 1.26
CA ASP A 112 -3.86 -1.59 2.43
C ASP A 112 -4.61 -0.53 3.23
N THR A 113 -4.21 0.72 3.08
CA THR A 113 -4.80 1.89 3.74
C THR A 113 -4.61 3.15 2.88
N VAL A 114 -5.38 4.19 3.18
CA VAL A 114 -5.28 5.48 2.48
C VAL A 114 -5.16 6.65 3.47
N ILE A 115 -4.47 7.70 3.02
CA ILE A 115 -4.44 9.01 3.67
C ILE A 115 -5.27 9.94 2.82
N ILE A 116 -6.33 10.51 3.40
CA ILE A 116 -7.19 11.46 2.71
C ILE A 116 -6.67 12.87 2.97
N ALA A 117 -6.27 13.55 1.91
CA ALA A 117 -5.69 14.90 1.94
C ALA A 117 -6.41 15.86 0.96
N THR A 118 -7.68 15.63 0.74
CA THR A 118 -8.58 16.47 -0.06
C THR A 118 -9.11 17.65 0.76
N ALA A 119 -10.04 18.42 0.22
CA ALA A 119 -10.71 19.49 0.95
C ALA A 119 -11.57 18.93 2.10
N ASP A 120 -11.64 19.63 3.23
CA ASP A 120 -12.25 19.16 4.49
C ASP A 120 -13.70 18.67 4.31
N TYR A 121 -14.48 19.32 3.45
CA TYR A 121 -15.88 18.95 3.18
C TYR A 121 -16.02 17.61 2.41
N GLN A 122 -14.95 17.10 1.83
CA GLN A 122 -14.93 15.82 1.09
C GLN A 122 -14.45 14.64 1.93
N HIS A 123 -13.85 14.88 3.09
CA HIS A 123 -13.25 13.81 3.90
C HIS A 123 -14.25 12.73 4.26
N ALA A 124 -15.45 13.11 4.72
CA ALA A 124 -16.48 12.16 5.11
C ALA A 124 -16.94 11.27 3.94
N LEU A 125 -17.05 11.84 2.74
CA LEU A 125 -17.40 11.10 1.54
C LEU A 125 -16.33 10.07 1.20
N HIS A 126 -15.08 10.52 1.13
CA HIS A 126 -13.95 9.63 0.77
C HIS A 126 -13.63 8.56 1.84
N CYS A 127 -14.12 8.73 3.07
CA CYS A 127 -13.99 7.70 4.12
C CYS A 127 -15.00 6.56 4.00
N VAL A 128 -16.10 6.76 3.28
CA VAL A 128 -17.18 5.76 3.15
C VAL A 128 -17.25 5.09 1.78
N GLU A 129 -16.47 5.56 0.82
CA GLU A 129 -16.25 4.93 -0.48
C GLU A 129 -15.38 3.67 -0.33
#